data_ac31beece2595ba89ade332583fea346
#
_entry.id   ac31beece2595ba89ade332583fea346
#
_cell.length_a   1.000
_cell.length_b   1.000
_cell.length_c   1.000
_cell.angle_alpha   90.00
_cell.angle_beta   90.00
_cell.angle_gamma   90.00
#
_symmetry.space_group_name_H-M   'P 1'
#
loop_
_entity.id
_entity.type
_entity.pdbx_description
1 polymer ?
#
loop_
_entity_poly.entity_id
_entity_poly.type
_entity_poly.pdbx_seq_one_letter_code
_entity_poly.pdbx_strand_id
1 'polypeptide(L)'
;MSNLLFKRWNDFGGWLVFLIAAFVYGMTIEPTASFWDCPEFISCAEKLQVGHPPGAPFYMLVGNLFTQFASDASQVSGMVNFLNALLSAGCILFLFWSITRLVRALLVGDERKLSVMDVIIILGAGFVGALAYTFSDTFWFSAVEGEVYAFSSFLTALVFWMILRWQDESDSVSGDRWIILIAYIIGLSIGVHLLNLLCIPAIVLVFYYQKYQTLSLKGVIGAIALSGILIVLILFVYIP
;
A
#
# COMPACT_ATOMS: atom_id res chain seq x y z
N MET A 1 -5.45 29.61 -1.81
CA MET A 1 -4.04 29.16 -1.68
C MET A 1 -3.55 28.67 -3.03
N SER A 2 -2.24 28.82 -3.36
CA SER A 2 -1.69 28.25 -4.60
C SER A 2 -1.61 26.72 -4.51
N ASN A 3 -1.77 26.03 -5.66
CA ASN A 3 -1.64 24.57 -5.72
C ASN A 3 -0.26 24.09 -5.25
N LEU A 4 0.80 24.87 -5.50
CA LEU A 4 2.16 24.55 -5.04
C LEU A 4 2.27 24.55 -3.52
N LEU A 5 1.66 25.52 -2.84
CA LEU A 5 1.69 25.61 -1.38
C LEU A 5 0.86 24.48 -0.75
N PHE A 6 -0.31 24.15 -1.32
CA PHE A 6 -1.09 22.98 -0.90
C PHE A 6 -0.27 21.70 -1.02
N LYS A 7 0.40 21.48 -2.17
CA LYS A 7 1.23 20.29 -2.39
C LYS A 7 2.29 20.15 -1.29
N ARG A 8 3.01 21.24 -0.95
CA ARG A 8 4.02 21.21 0.12
C ARG A 8 3.44 20.80 1.47
N TRP A 9 2.27 21.35 1.85
CA TRP A 9 1.62 20.97 3.11
C TRP A 9 1.12 19.52 3.09
N ASN A 10 0.61 19.05 1.96
CA ASN A 10 0.18 17.68 1.80
C ASN A 10 1.35 16.70 1.87
N ASP A 11 2.46 17.01 1.22
CA ASP A 11 3.69 16.20 1.28
C ASP A 11 4.24 16.18 2.71
N PHE A 12 4.30 17.32 3.38
CA PHE A 12 4.72 17.42 4.79
C PHE A 12 3.80 16.62 5.71
N GLY A 13 2.47 16.75 5.55
CA GLY A 13 1.49 15.99 6.34
C GLY A 13 1.65 14.48 6.18
N GLY A 14 1.87 14.00 4.95
CA GLY A 14 2.12 12.60 4.68
C GLY A 14 3.38 12.07 5.37
N TRP A 15 4.49 12.79 5.27
CA TRP A 15 5.72 12.41 5.97
C TRP A 15 5.60 12.50 7.48
N LEU A 16 4.81 13.45 7.99
CA LEU A 16 4.56 13.56 9.43
C LEU A 16 3.80 12.34 9.97
N VAL A 17 2.74 11.88 9.30
CA VAL A 17 2.01 10.66 9.72
C VAL A 17 2.89 9.42 9.59
N PHE A 18 3.75 9.34 8.55
CA PHE A 18 4.76 8.28 8.42
C PHE A 18 5.68 8.23 9.64
N LEU A 19 6.24 9.38 10.04
CA LEU A 19 7.16 9.46 11.17
C LEU A 19 6.47 9.10 12.49
N ILE A 20 5.22 9.55 12.70
CA ILE A 20 4.42 9.19 13.87
C ILE A 20 4.22 7.66 13.90
N ALA A 21 3.77 7.06 12.80
CA ALA A 21 3.54 5.63 12.71
C ALA A 21 4.85 4.83 12.89
N ALA A 22 5.93 5.22 12.22
CA ALA A 22 7.23 4.59 12.33
C ALA A 22 7.79 4.66 13.76
N PHE A 23 7.62 5.79 14.44
CA PHE A 23 8.02 5.94 15.83
C PHE A 23 7.20 5.05 16.76
N VAL A 24 5.87 5.07 16.63
CA VAL A 24 4.97 4.27 17.50
C VAL A 24 5.23 2.78 17.29
N TYR A 25 5.26 2.29 16.06
CA TYR A 25 5.52 0.88 15.77
C TYR A 25 6.95 0.48 16.17
N GLY A 26 7.95 1.33 15.85
CA GLY A 26 9.34 1.07 16.23
C GLY A 26 9.57 0.98 17.73
N MET A 27 8.83 1.76 18.54
CA MET A 27 8.90 1.69 20.01
C MET A 27 8.15 0.49 20.61
N THR A 28 7.30 -0.16 19.84
CA THR A 28 6.43 -1.25 20.28
C THR A 28 6.62 -2.53 19.49
N ILE A 29 7.69 -2.63 18.68
CA ILE A 29 8.00 -3.87 17.96
C ILE A 29 8.16 -5.04 18.94
N GLU A 30 7.67 -6.20 18.54
CA GLU A 30 7.90 -7.45 19.24
C GLU A 30 9.41 -7.75 19.24
N PRO A 31 10.05 -7.90 20.42
CA PRO A 31 11.49 -8.13 20.47
C PRO A 31 11.90 -9.52 19.98
N THR A 32 10.94 -10.46 19.96
CA THR A 32 11.14 -11.86 19.58
C THR A 32 10.19 -12.26 18.46
N ALA A 33 9.98 -13.54 18.24
CA ALA A 33 8.95 -14.04 17.36
C ALA A 33 7.60 -14.09 18.10
N SER A 34 6.57 -13.54 17.46
CA SER A 34 5.18 -13.60 17.91
C SER A 34 4.58 -15.00 17.67
N PHE A 35 3.25 -15.14 17.73
CA PHE A 35 2.53 -16.39 17.48
C PHE A 35 2.32 -16.65 15.98
N TRP A 36 1.72 -17.78 15.65
CA TRP A 36 1.32 -18.20 14.31
C TRP A 36 2.53 -18.39 13.39
N ASP A 37 2.50 -17.82 12.20
CA ASP A 37 3.49 -18.01 11.15
C ASP A 37 4.72 -17.10 11.28
N CYS A 38 4.69 -16.13 12.21
CA CYS A 38 5.77 -15.17 12.43
C CYS A 38 7.16 -15.83 12.65
N PRO A 39 7.32 -16.87 13.52
CA PRO A 39 8.59 -17.57 13.68
C PRO A 39 9.09 -18.23 12.39
N GLU A 40 8.16 -18.78 11.58
CA GLU A 40 8.48 -19.37 10.30
C GLU A 40 8.99 -18.33 9.32
N PHE A 41 8.27 -17.21 9.14
CA PHE A 41 8.69 -16.13 8.25
C PHE A 41 10.05 -15.56 8.65
N ILE A 42 10.31 -15.34 9.93
CA ILE A 42 11.62 -14.87 10.41
C ILE A 42 12.72 -15.88 10.09
N SER A 43 12.50 -17.16 10.38
CA SER A 43 13.49 -18.21 10.17
C SER A 43 13.76 -18.45 8.68
N CYS A 44 12.71 -18.45 7.86
CA CYS A 44 12.83 -18.61 6.41
C CYS A 44 13.49 -17.39 5.77
N ALA A 45 13.21 -16.18 6.22
CA ALA A 45 13.89 -14.96 5.77
C ALA A 45 15.39 -15.01 6.09
N GLU A 46 15.75 -15.35 7.32
CA GLU A 46 17.17 -15.45 7.74
C GLU A 46 17.97 -16.41 6.88
N LYS A 47 17.41 -17.58 6.58
CA LYS A 47 18.11 -18.67 5.88
C LYS A 47 17.80 -18.76 4.39
N LEU A 48 17.01 -17.82 3.83
CA LEU A 48 16.49 -17.87 2.45
C LEU A 48 15.84 -19.22 2.13
N GLN A 49 15.00 -19.70 3.05
CA GLN A 49 14.24 -20.93 2.88
C GLN A 49 12.83 -20.61 2.35
N VAL A 50 12.19 -21.64 1.83
CA VAL A 50 10.78 -21.56 1.39
C VAL A 50 9.90 -21.95 2.57
N GLY A 51 8.98 -21.06 2.96
CA GLY A 51 7.97 -21.33 3.97
C GLY A 51 6.81 -22.17 3.43
N HIS A 52 5.75 -22.34 4.23
CA HIS A 52 4.54 -23.03 3.80
C HIS A 52 3.91 -22.34 2.56
N PRO A 53 3.15 -23.07 1.72
CA PRO A 53 2.54 -22.48 0.52
C PRO A 53 1.65 -21.27 0.85
N PRO A 54 1.74 -20.19 0.06
CA PRO A 54 2.43 -20.01 -1.22
C PRO A 54 3.90 -19.56 -1.15
N GLY A 55 4.55 -19.56 0.02
CA GLY A 55 6.01 -19.42 0.17
C GLY A 55 6.54 -17.98 0.27
N ALA A 56 5.79 -16.95 -0.04
CA ALA A 56 6.13 -15.52 0.06
C ALA A 56 7.58 -15.14 -0.36
N PRO A 57 8.08 -15.51 -1.57
CA PRO A 57 9.51 -15.41 -1.91
C PRO A 57 10.04 -13.98 -1.90
N PHE A 58 9.25 -13.00 -2.28
CA PHE A 58 9.68 -11.59 -2.27
C PHE A 58 9.78 -11.05 -0.84
N TYR A 59 8.87 -11.48 0.06
CA TYR A 59 9.00 -11.17 1.48
C TYR A 59 10.28 -11.76 2.08
N MET A 60 10.61 -13.02 1.75
CA MET A 60 11.83 -13.69 2.23
C MET A 60 13.10 -12.94 1.79
N LEU A 61 13.17 -12.51 0.52
CA LEU A 61 14.32 -11.76 0.00
C LEU A 61 14.50 -10.42 0.71
N VAL A 62 13.43 -9.65 0.90
CA VAL A 62 13.50 -8.34 1.58
C VAL A 62 13.76 -8.54 3.07
N GLY A 63 13.13 -9.52 3.70
CA GLY A 63 13.38 -9.89 5.09
C GLY A 63 14.83 -10.28 5.33
N ASN A 64 15.40 -11.14 4.46
CA ASN A 64 16.82 -11.50 4.53
C ASN A 64 17.73 -10.28 4.47
N LEU A 65 17.44 -9.32 3.62
CA LEU A 65 18.24 -8.09 3.55
C LEU A 65 18.25 -7.34 4.90
N PHE A 66 17.15 -7.36 5.63
CA PHE A 66 17.07 -6.75 6.96
C PHE A 66 17.79 -7.58 8.04
N THR A 67 17.77 -8.91 7.94
CA THR A 67 18.51 -9.76 8.90
C THR A 67 20.02 -9.52 8.85
N GLN A 68 20.57 -9.03 7.72
CA GLN A 68 22.00 -8.67 7.61
C GLN A 68 22.42 -7.50 8.53
N PHE A 69 21.46 -6.75 9.08
CA PHE A 69 21.74 -5.70 10.06
C PHE A 69 21.75 -6.21 11.51
N ALA A 70 21.40 -7.48 11.73
CA ALA A 70 21.52 -8.11 13.04
C ALA A 70 22.99 -8.42 13.37
N SER A 71 23.44 -8.01 14.55
CA SER A 71 24.80 -8.29 15.01
C SER A 71 24.97 -9.74 15.50
N ASP A 72 23.89 -10.37 15.92
CA ASP A 72 23.82 -11.76 16.37
C ASP A 72 22.42 -12.35 16.15
N ALA A 73 22.27 -13.65 16.37
CA ALA A 73 21.03 -14.37 16.14
C ALA A 73 19.86 -13.88 17.00
N SER A 74 20.10 -13.27 18.16
CA SER A 74 19.04 -12.77 19.04
C SER A 74 18.34 -11.52 18.48
N GLN A 75 18.99 -10.79 17.57
CA GLN A 75 18.48 -9.56 16.96
C GLN A 75 17.75 -9.79 15.64
N VAL A 76 17.83 -10.99 15.06
CA VAL A 76 17.22 -11.32 13.77
C VAL A 76 15.71 -11.04 13.77
N SER A 77 14.99 -11.50 14.78
CA SER A 77 13.55 -11.25 14.92
C SER A 77 13.23 -9.75 14.95
N GLY A 78 13.97 -8.99 15.76
CA GLY A 78 13.79 -7.53 15.84
C GLY A 78 14.01 -6.82 14.51
N MET A 79 14.97 -7.28 13.67
CA MET A 79 15.22 -6.69 12.34
C MET A 79 14.07 -6.95 11.36
N VAL A 80 13.52 -8.17 11.34
CA VAL A 80 12.37 -8.50 10.49
C VAL A 80 11.11 -7.76 10.96
N ASN A 81 10.89 -7.70 12.28
CA ASN A 81 9.79 -6.94 12.87
C ASN A 81 9.93 -5.43 12.57
N PHE A 82 11.15 -4.89 12.61
CA PHE A 82 11.43 -3.49 12.24
C PHE A 82 11.14 -3.19 10.76
N LEU A 83 11.46 -4.12 9.85
CA LEU A 83 11.04 -4.02 8.45
C LEU A 83 9.53 -3.83 8.36
N ASN A 84 8.75 -4.66 9.07
CA ASN A 84 7.29 -4.60 9.04
C ASN A 84 6.76 -3.27 9.64
N ALA A 85 7.39 -2.75 10.69
CA ALA A 85 7.07 -1.44 11.25
C ALA A 85 7.27 -0.32 10.21
N LEU A 86 8.36 -0.33 9.46
CA LEU A 86 8.63 0.65 8.40
C LEU A 86 7.66 0.53 7.22
N LEU A 87 7.35 -0.69 6.78
CA LEU A 87 6.40 -0.94 5.70
C LEU A 87 4.99 -0.50 6.11
N SER A 88 4.58 -0.77 7.34
CA SER A 88 3.30 -0.32 7.88
C SER A 88 3.23 1.21 7.95
N ALA A 89 4.29 1.89 8.38
CA ALA A 89 4.36 3.34 8.33
C ALA A 89 4.26 3.88 6.90
N GLY A 90 4.87 3.20 5.93
CA GLY A 90 4.71 3.49 4.50
C GLY A 90 3.27 3.32 4.00
N CYS A 91 2.55 2.32 4.50
CA CYS A 91 1.11 2.16 4.25
C CYS A 91 0.33 3.38 4.73
N ILE A 92 0.60 3.88 5.94
CA ILE A 92 -0.05 5.08 6.51
C ILE A 92 0.24 6.33 5.66
N LEU A 93 1.46 6.48 5.15
CA LEU A 93 1.84 7.56 4.23
C LEU A 93 0.95 7.59 2.98
N PHE A 94 0.85 6.45 2.29
CA PHE A 94 0.04 6.35 1.06
C PHE A 94 -1.45 6.43 1.34
N LEU A 95 -1.92 5.95 2.48
CA LEU A 95 -3.30 6.12 2.93
C LEU A 95 -3.63 7.62 3.12
N PHE A 96 -2.77 8.38 3.80
CA PHE A 96 -2.94 9.82 3.98
C PHE A 96 -3.06 10.53 2.63
N TRP A 97 -2.12 10.28 1.69
CA TRP A 97 -2.15 10.91 0.37
C TRP A 97 -3.37 10.49 -0.46
N SER A 98 -3.83 9.26 -0.32
CA SER A 98 -5.05 8.77 -0.98
C SER A 98 -6.29 9.47 -0.45
N ILE A 99 -6.43 9.59 0.88
CA ILE A 99 -7.56 10.29 1.51
C ILE A 99 -7.57 11.76 1.09
N THR A 100 -6.45 12.47 1.20
CA THR A 100 -6.40 13.89 0.84
C THR A 100 -6.71 14.13 -0.64
N ARG A 101 -6.26 13.23 -1.53
CA ARG A 101 -6.58 13.30 -2.97
C ARG A 101 -8.07 13.09 -3.23
N LEU A 102 -8.69 12.08 -2.61
CA LEU A 102 -10.12 11.80 -2.77
C LEU A 102 -10.98 12.91 -2.20
N VAL A 103 -10.67 13.40 -0.99
CA VAL A 103 -11.42 14.50 -0.36
C VAL A 103 -11.30 15.78 -1.20
N ARG A 104 -10.12 16.07 -1.75
CA ARG A 104 -9.95 17.21 -2.66
C ARG A 104 -10.82 17.07 -3.90
N ALA A 105 -10.86 15.89 -4.53
CA ALA A 105 -11.68 15.65 -5.71
C ALA A 105 -13.18 15.83 -5.42
N LEU A 106 -13.65 15.39 -4.25
CA LEU A 106 -15.05 15.51 -3.84
C LEU A 106 -15.47 16.95 -3.48
N LEU A 107 -14.57 17.72 -2.82
CA LEU A 107 -14.93 19.05 -2.32
C LEU A 107 -14.75 20.16 -3.36
N VAL A 108 -13.70 20.08 -4.15
CA VAL A 108 -13.22 21.24 -4.92
C VAL A 108 -13.20 20.97 -6.42
N GLY A 109 -12.97 19.73 -6.83
CA GLY A 109 -12.61 19.41 -8.21
C GLY A 109 -11.24 20.00 -8.59
N ASP A 110 -10.89 19.95 -9.87
CA ASP A 110 -9.55 20.34 -10.33
C ASP A 110 -9.43 21.83 -10.68
N GLU A 111 -10.55 22.52 -10.96
CA GLU A 111 -10.54 23.88 -11.53
C GLU A 111 -10.60 25.02 -10.49
N ARG A 112 -11.10 24.78 -9.29
CA ARG A 112 -11.30 25.84 -8.28
C ARG A 112 -10.02 26.08 -7.46
N LYS A 113 -9.70 27.34 -7.22
CA LYS A 113 -8.67 27.74 -6.25
C LYS A 113 -9.07 27.32 -4.84
N LEU A 114 -8.15 26.67 -4.13
CA LEU A 114 -8.35 26.24 -2.75
C LEU A 114 -8.48 27.44 -1.80
N SER A 115 -9.53 27.48 -1.01
CA SER A 115 -9.64 28.34 0.16
C SER A 115 -8.80 27.77 1.32
N VAL A 116 -8.57 28.57 2.35
CA VAL A 116 -7.89 28.09 3.57
C VAL A 116 -8.73 27.00 4.25
N MET A 117 -10.07 27.15 4.26
CA MET A 117 -10.97 26.17 4.85
C MET A 117 -10.93 24.83 4.10
N ASP A 118 -10.90 24.86 2.76
CA ASP A 118 -10.76 23.62 1.96
C ASP A 118 -9.50 22.86 2.35
N VAL A 119 -8.38 23.57 2.53
CA VAL A 119 -7.11 22.96 2.92
C VAL A 119 -7.18 22.33 4.30
N ILE A 120 -7.78 23.02 5.27
CA ILE A 120 -7.97 22.50 6.63
C ILE A 120 -8.82 21.22 6.60
N ILE A 121 -9.92 21.21 5.82
CA ILE A 121 -10.79 20.03 5.70
C ILE A 121 -10.06 18.88 5.04
N ILE A 122 -9.35 19.13 3.92
CA ILE A 122 -8.64 18.09 3.18
C ILE A 122 -7.52 17.45 4.03
N LEU A 123 -6.65 18.27 4.61
CA LEU A 123 -5.56 17.77 5.44
C LEU A 123 -6.08 17.16 6.73
N GLY A 124 -7.08 17.76 7.37
CA GLY A 124 -7.73 17.25 8.58
C GLY A 124 -8.32 15.85 8.36
N ALA A 125 -9.04 15.65 7.25
CA ALA A 125 -9.56 14.33 6.88
C ALA A 125 -8.43 13.30 6.69
N GLY A 126 -7.32 13.69 6.03
CA GLY A 126 -6.14 12.87 5.88
C GLY A 126 -5.55 12.46 7.24
N PHE A 127 -5.34 13.43 8.15
CA PHE A 127 -4.82 13.14 9.48
C PHE A 127 -5.74 12.25 10.30
N VAL A 128 -7.04 12.54 10.34
CA VAL A 128 -8.01 11.72 11.10
C VAL A 128 -8.04 10.30 10.57
N GLY A 129 -8.15 10.10 9.24
CA GLY A 129 -8.23 8.76 8.65
C GLY A 129 -6.93 7.98 8.81
N ALA A 130 -5.78 8.59 8.53
CA ALA A 130 -4.47 7.94 8.65
C ALA A 130 -4.15 7.59 10.10
N LEU A 131 -4.35 8.50 11.05
CA LEU A 131 -4.05 8.24 12.47
C LEU A 131 -5.05 7.27 13.09
N ALA A 132 -6.33 7.33 12.74
CA ALA A 132 -7.29 6.33 13.20
C ALA A 132 -6.88 4.91 12.77
N TYR A 133 -6.37 4.75 11.55
CA TYR A 133 -5.87 3.46 11.09
C TYR A 133 -4.54 3.08 11.76
N THR A 134 -3.63 4.04 11.97
CA THR A 134 -2.36 3.83 12.70
C THR A 134 -2.59 3.21 14.07
N PHE A 135 -3.60 3.68 14.79
CA PHE A 135 -3.90 3.23 16.17
C PHE A 135 -5.01 2.17 16.24
N SER A 136 -5.40 1.56 15.11
CA SER A 136 -6.32 0.43 15.15
C SER A 136 -5.61 -0.85 15.60
N ASP A 137 -6.20 -1.61 16.51
CA ASP A 137 -5.60 -2.82 17.10
C ASP A 137 -5.09 -3.80 16.05
N THR A 138 -5.92 -4.15 15.07
CA THR A 138 -5.58 -5.14 14.05
C THR A 138 -4.39 -4.72 13.19
N PHE A 139 -4.34 -3.44 12.79
CA PHE A 139 -3.23 -2.95 11.97
C PHE A 139 -1.96 -2.81 12.78
N TRP A 140 -2.06 -2.32 14.03
CA TRP A 140 -0.92 -2.20 14.93
C TRP A 140 -0.30 -3.56 15.20
N PHE A 141 -1.11 -4.58 15.50
CA PHE A 141 -0.62 -5.95 15.71
C PHE A 141 0.21 -6.43 14.53
N SER A 142 -0.31 -6.33 13.28
CA SER A 142 0.42 -6.72 12.08
C SER A 142 1.64 -5.83 11.78
N ALA A 143 1.69 -4.60 12.31
CA ALA A 143 2.80 -3.69 12.06
C ALA A 143 4.04 -4.01 12.90
N VAL A 144 3.90 -4.69 14.04
CA VAL A 144 4.98 -4.89 15.01
C VAL A 144 5.57 -6.31 14.99
N GLU A 145 5.07 -7.17 14.13
CA GLU A 145 5.50 -8.58 14.01
C GLU A 145 5.93 -8.95 12.58
N GLY A 146 6.76 -9.98 12.45
CA GLY A 146 7.36 -10.44 11.20
C GLY A 146 6.40 -11.28 10.35
N GLU A 147 5.37 -10.63 9.78
CA GLU A 147 4.31 -11.24 8.97
C GLU A 147 4.16 -10.57 7.61
N VAL A 148 3.66 -11.31 6.63
CA VAL A 148 3.47 -10.81 5.25
C VAL A 148 2.44 -9.68 5.13
N TYR A 149 1.55 -9.53 6.11
CA TYR A 149 0.42 -8.59 6.06
C TYR A 149 0.85 -7.12 6.05
N ALA A 150 1.91 -6.75 6.76
CA ALA A 150 2.45 -5.41 6.75
C ALA A 150 2.94 -5.02 5.34
N PHE A 151 3.70 -5.89 4.71
CA PHE A 151 4.21 -5.66 3.35
C PHE A 151 3.07 -5.68 2.32
N SER A 152 2.14 -6.61 2.44
CA SER A 152 0.95 -6.67 1.59
C SER A 152 0.12 -5.38 1.67
N SER A 153 -0.12 -4.88 2.88
CA SER A 153 -0.86 -3.63 3.11
C SER A 153 -0.14 -2.42 2.52
N PHE A 154 1.18 -2.35 2.67
CA PHE A 154 2.01 -1.32 2.05
C PHE A 154 1.88 -1.32 0.52
N LEU A 155 2.04 -2.49 -0.12
CA LEU A 155 1.94 -2.61 -1.58
C LEU A 155 0.53 -2.29 -2.07
N THR A 156 -0.51 -2.69 -1.33
CA THR A 156 -1.90 -2.35 -1.63
C THR A 156 -2.13 -0.83 -1.58
N ALA A 157 -1.67 -0.16 -0.51
CA ALA A 157 -1.80 1.29 -0.37
C ALA A 157 -0.99 2.04 -1.44
N LEU A 158 0.22 1.57 -1.75
CA LEU A 158 1.06 2.09 -2.82
C LEU A 158 0.36 1.99 -4.18
N VAL A 159 -0.14 0.80 -4.54
CA VAL A 159 -0.85 0.57 -5.81
C VAL A 159 -2.10 1.44 -5.89
N PHE A 160 -2.89 1.53 -4.81
CA PHE A 160 -4.07 2.39 -4.79
C PHE A 160 -3.72 3.87 -5.00
N TRP A 161 -2.69 4.37 -4.33
CA TRP A 161 -2.18 5.72 -4.54
C TRP A 161 -1.69 5.93 -5.98
N MET A 162 -0.98 4.95 -6.56
CA MET A 162 -0.52 5.01 -7.95
C MET A 162 -1.67 5.05 -8.95
N ILE A 163 -2.78 4.33 -8.70
CA ILE A 163 -4.00 4.39 -9.52
C ILE A 163 -4.56 5.82 -9.51
N LEU A 164 -4.63 6.48 -8.35
CA LEU A 164 -5.08 7.86 -8.25
C LEU A 164 -4.13 8.83 -8.99
N ARG A 165 -2.81 8.58 -8.92
CA ARG A 165 -1.82 9.36 -9.67
C ARG A 165 -1.95 9.15 -11.18
N TRP A 166 -2.14 7.91 -11.62
CA TRP A 166 -2.41 7.61 -13.02
C TRP A 166 -3.67 8.32 -13.51
N GLN A 167 -4.73 8.34 -12.73
CA GLN A 167 -5.96 9.05 -13.08
C GLN A 167 -5.71 10.54 -13.37
N ASP A 168 -4.84 11.19 -12.59
CA ASP A 168 -4.49 12.60 -12.80
C ASP A 168 -3.66 12.85 -14.08
N GLU A 169 -2.95 11.84 -14.57
CA GLU A 169 -2.00 11.94 -15.68
C GLU A 169 -2.38 11.10 -16.91
N SER A 170 -3.59 10.49 -16.92
CA SER A 170 -4.04 9.53 -17.93
C SER A 170 -3.99 10.06 -19.38
N ASP A 171 -4.23 11.35 -19.59
CA ASP A 171 -4.23 11.99 -20.91
C ASP A 171 -2.81 12.41 -21.37
N SER A 172 -1.80 12.18 -20.55
CA SER A 172 -0.42 12.52 -20.86
C SER A 172 0.36 11.32 -21.42
N VAL A 173 1.45 11.59 -22.16
CA VAL A 173 2.42 10.55 -22.60
C VAL A 173 3.00 9.77 -21.42
N SER A 174 2.96 10.35 -20.22
CA SER A 174 3.42 9.71 -18.98
C SER A 174 2.40 8.72 -18.41
N GLY A 175 1.13 8.78 -18.82
CA GLY A 175 0.05 7.94 -18.28
C GLY A 175 0.34 6.45 -18.41
N ASP A 176 0.80 5.99 -19.59
CA ASP A 176 1.09 4.57 -19.83
C ASP A 176 2.19 4.02 -18.90
N ARG A 177 3.14 4.87 -18.49
CA ARG A 177 4.21 4.47 -17.56
C ARG A 177 3.68 4.09 -16.18
N TRP A 178 2.64 4.78 -15.72
CA TRP A 178 1.98 4.44 -14.46
C TRP A 178 1.34 3.06 -14.50
N ILE A 179 0.65 2.71 -15.60
CA ILE A 179 0.02 1.39 -15.75
C ILE A 179 1.07 0.28 -15.73
N ILE A 180 2.19 0.48 -16.45
CA ILE A 180 3.32 -0.49 -16.46
C ILE A 180 3.89 -0.66 -15.06
N LEU A 181 4.11 0.45 -14.32
CA LEU A 181 4.64 0.40 -12.97
C LEU A 181 3.66 -0.26 -12.00
N ILE A 182 2.36 0.03 -12.10
CA ILE A 182 1.30 -0.61 -11.32
C ILE A 182 1.31 -2.12 -11.56
N ALA A 183 1.33 -2.56 -12.83
CA ALA A 183 1.39 -3.97 -13.18
C ALA A 183 2.64 -4.67 -12.63
N TYR A 184 3.80 -4.00 -12.67
CA TYR A 184 5.04 -4.48 -12.11
C TYR A 184 4.96 -4.66 -10.58
N ILE A 185 4.45 -3.66 -9.86
CA ILE A 185 4.28 -3.73 -8.40
C ILE A 185 3.28 -4.81 -7.99
N ILE A 186 2.18 -4.97 -8.74
CA ILE A 186 1.24 -6.10 -8.51
C ILE A 186 1.93 -7.43 -8.73
N GLY A 187 2.74 -7.57 -9.78
CA GLY A 187 3.53 -8.78 -10.02
C GLY A 187 4.48 -9.09 -8.86
N LEU A 188 5.20 -8.11 -8.35
CA LEU A 188 6.05 -8.28 -7.15
C LEU A 188 5.23 -8.64 -5.90
N SER A 189 4.04 -8.08 -5.76
CA SER A 189 3.18 -8.29 -4.60
C SER A 189 2.67 -9.73 -4.49
N ILE A 190 2.55 -10.45 -5.59
CA ILE A 190 2.24 -11.89 -5.60
C ILE A 190 3.29 -12.67 -4.82
N GLY A 191 4.56 -12.27 -4.91
CA GLY A 191 5.67 -12.86 -4.14
C GLY A 191 5.68 -12.47 -2.65
N VAL A 192 4.69 -11.68 -2.19
CA VAL A 192 4.46 -11.37 -0.76
C VAL A 192 3.16 -12.03 -0.31
N HIS A 193 2.03 -11.67 -0.93
CA HIS A 193 0.73 -12.20 -0.57
C HIS A 193 -0.30 -11.98 -1.69
N LEU A 194 -1.14 -12.98 -1.95
CA LEU A 194 -2.13 -12.96 -3.03
C LEU A 194 -3.25 -11.92 -2.85
N LEU A 195 -3.40 -11.36 -1.64
CA LEU A 195 -4.44 -10.37 -1.33
C LEU A 195 -4.35 -9.13 -2.27
N ASN A 196 -3.15 -8.78 -2.74
CA ASN A 196 -2.95 -7.64 -3.64
C ASN A 196 -3.63 -7.81 -5.02
N LEU A 197 -3.98 -9.02 -5.41
CA LEU A 197 -4.78 -9.26 -6.62
C LEU A 197 -6.16 -8.59 -6.54
N LEU A 198 -6.65 -8.29 -5.34
CA LEU A 198 -7.90 -7.53 -5.15
C LEU A 198 -7.80 -6.07 -5.63
N CYS A 199 -6.62 -5.55 -5.90
CA CYS A 199 -6.44 -4.25 -6.57
C CYS A 199 -6.84 -4.29 -8.06
N ILE A 200 -6.85 -5.46 -8.70
CA ILE A 200 -7.16 -5.60 -10.15
C ILE A 200 -8.57 -5.06 -10.48
N PRO A 201 -9.64 -5.38 -9.75
CA PRO A 201 -10.95 -4.80 -10.00
C PRO A 201 -10.97 -3.27 -9.91
N ALA A 202 -10.25 -2.70 -8.93
CA ALA A 202 -10.15 -1.25 -8.78
C ALA A 202 -9.49 -0.61 -10.00
N ILE A 203 -8.37 -1.16 -10.49
CA ILE A 203 -7.67 -0.67 -11.69
C ILE A 203 -8.57 -0.77 -12.92
N VAL A 204 -9.20 -1.92 -13.15
CA VAL A 204 -10.06 -2.13 -14.33
C VAL A 204 -11.25 -1.19 -14.31
N LEU A 205 -11.85 -0.94 -13.14
CA LEU A 205 -12.94 0.02 -13.00
C LEU A 205 -12.48 1.45 -13.25
N VAL A 206 -11.35 1.89 -12.66
CA VAL A 206 -10.82 3.24 -12.88
C VAL A 206 -10.46 3.42 -14.35
N PHE A 207 -9.84 2.42 -14.99
CA PHE A 207 -9.56 2.43 -16.43
C PHE A 207 -10.84 2.56 -17.27
N TYR A 208 -11.89 1.81 -16.92
CA TYR A 208 -13.17 1.91 -17.59
C TYR A 208 -13.77 3.32 -17.47
N TYR A 209 -13.78 3.90 -16.26
CA TYR A 209 -14.28 5.25 -16.03
C TYR A 209 -13.49 6.34 -16.77
N GLN A 210 -12.17 6.18 -16.88
CA GLN A 210 -11.33 7.13 -17.64
C GLN A 210 -11.53 7.02 -19.15
N LYS A 211 -11.70 5.80 -19.67
CA LYS A 211 -11.77 5.56 -21.10
C LYS A 211 -13.13 5.87 -21.70
N TYR A 212 -14.21 5.69 -20.95
CA TYR A 212 -15.58 5.81 -21.45
C TYR A 212 -16.31 6.96 -20.76
N GLN A 213 -16.71 7.99 -21.54
CA GLN A 213 -17.44 9.15 -21.03
C GLN A 213 -18.88 8.82 -20.61
N THR A 214 -19.48 7.77 -21.19
CA THR A 214 -20.83 7.30 -20.86
C THR A 214 -20.77 6.02 -20.06
N LEU A 215 -21.17 6.10 -18.79
CA LEU A 215 -21.21 4.94 -17.92
C LEU A 215 -22.47 4.13 -18.18
N SER A 216 -22.33 2.83 -18.34
CA SER A 216 -23.45 1.91 -18.43
C SER A 216 -23.32 0.76 -17.44
N LEU A 217 -24.45 0.30 -16.89
CA LEU A 217 -24.46 -0.85 -15.99
C LEU A 217 -23.81 -2.09 -16.64
N LYS A 218 -24.06 -2.31 -17.94
CA LYS A 218 -23.43 -3.40 -18.69
C LYS A 218 -21.90 -3.27 -18.77
N GLY A 219 -21.38 -2.04 -18.93
CA GLY A 219 -19.95 -1.78 -18.95
C GLY A 219 -19.29 -2.01 -17.59
N VAL A 220 -19.94 -1.59 -16.49
CA VAL A 220 -19.47 -1.88 -15.13
C VAL A 220 -19.43 -3.38 -14.85
N ILE A 221 -20.50 -4.11 -15.19
CA ILE A 221 -20.55 -5.57 -15.06
C ILE A 221 -19.45 -6.23 -15.91
N GLY A 222 -19.24 -5.75 -17.14
CA GLY A 222 -18.16 -6.23 -18.01
C GLY A 222 -16.77 -6.00 -17.43
N ALA A 223 -16.52 -4.83 -16.82
CA ALA A 223 -15.26 -4.51 -16.14
C ALA A 223 -15.00 -5.43 -14.94
N ILE A 224 -16.03 -5.68 -14.12
CA ILE A 224 -15.94 -6.61 -12.98
C ILE A 224 -15.71 -8.05 -13.46
N ALA A 225 -16.43 -8.50 -14.50
CA ALA A 225 -16.24 -9.83 -15.09
C ALA A 225 -14.82 -10.01 -15.66
N LEU A 226 -14.30 -8.99 -16.37
CA LEU A 226 -12.91 -8.99 -16.86
C LEU A 226 -11.91 -9.09 -15.73
N SER A 227 -12.13 -8.36 -14.64
CA SER A 227 -11.27 -8.43 -13.44
C SER A 227 -11.25 -9.83 -12.85
N GLY A 228 -12.40 -10.47 -12.73
CA GLY A 228 -12.51 -11.84 -12.24
C GLY A 228 -11.77 -12.83 -13.15
N ILE A 229 -11.90 -12.70 -14.47
CA ILE A 229 -11.18 -13.53 -15.45
C ILE A 229 -9.66 -13.35 -15.29
N LEU A 230 -9.18 -12.10 -15.17
CA LEU A 230 -7.76 -11.82 -14.97
C LEU A 230 -7.21 -12.46 -13.68
N ILE A 231 -7.95 -12.34 -12.58
CA ILE A 231 -7.56 -12.98 -11.29
C ILE A 231 -7.50 -14.51 -11.44
N VAL A 232 -8.51 -15.11 -12.04
CA VAL A 232 -8.54 -16.58 -12.27
C VAL A 232 -7.36 -17.02 -13.15
N LEU A 233 -7.07 -16.28 -14.23
CA LEU A 233 -5.91 -16.58 -15.09
C LEU A 233 -4.60 -16.50 -14.31
N ILE A 234 -4.43 -15.48 -13.47
CA ILE A 234 -3.21 -15.33 -12.64
C ILE A 234 -3.11 -16.52 -11.68
N LEU A 235 -4.17 -16.85 -10.95
CA LEU A 235 -4.15 -17.88 -9.91
C LEU A 235 -3.97 -19.31 -10.46
N PHE A 236 -4.51 -19.61 -11.64
CA PHE A 236 -4.56 -20.98 -12.15
C PHE A 236 -3.64 -21.24 -13.35
N VAL A 237 -3.06 -20.20 -13.97
CA VAL A 237 -2.18 -20.35 -15.14
C VAL A 237 -0.76 -19.86 -14.83
N TYR A 238 -0.60 -18.77 -14.04
CA TYR A 238 0.73 -18.20 -13.75
C TYR A 238 1.27 -18.62 -12.38
N ILE A 239 0.40 -19.04 -11.46
CA ILE A 239 0.79 -19.54 -10.12
C ILE A 239 0.25 -20.97 -10.02
N PRO A 240 0.88 -21.95 -10.65
CA PRO A 240 0.51 -23.36 -10.52
C PRO A 240 0.88 -23.94 -9.17
#